data_b7980954834ab4e5970412ac450f7f9b
#
_entry.id   b7980954834ab4e5970412ac450f7f9b
#
_cell.length_a   1.000
_cell.length_b   1.000
_cell.length_c   1.000
_cell.angle_alpha   90.00
_cell.angle_beta   90.00
_cell.angle_gamma   90.00
#
_symmetry.space_group_name_H-M   'P 1'
#
loop_
_entity.id
_entity.type
_entity.pdbx_description
1 polymer ?
#
loop_
_entity_poly.entity_id
_entity_poly.type
_entity_poly.pdbx_seq_one_letter_code
_entity_poly.pdbx_strand_id
1 'polypeptide(L)'
;MKEFKIMKAKTAIPSLTTVNSPPSPANILKIQRGITSVIGSGGKTSLLSMLSLELSRRGSVILTTSTHILPFSHCDNVLFAKVSEESKMRTNAEAEGEILALWDKKKNPILCLGTIAEQGKLSSPPISFSAMQNMADYVLVEADGSKRLPGKAHGTQEPQIPKESQRCILVFGASALHQPISKVIHRAEIFQNFFTPPLAPETILTKEILASALQRENLGDLLFINQLDCLSKKEAAELLLYLQQKLHKPVYGGSLREGFIVASEEAVPS
;
A
#
# COMPACT_ATOMS: atom_id res chain seq x y z
N MET A 1 7.78 24.53 23.21
CA MET A 1 7.87 23.05 23.21
C MET A 1 6.53 22.52 22.76
N LYS A 2 6.38 22.11 21.49
CA LYS A 2 5.15 21.51 20.98
C LYS A 2 5.37 20.01 20.89
N GLU A 3 4.48 19.30 21.56
CA GLU A 3 4.59 17.92 21.94
C GLU A 3 4.52 16.97 20.75
N PHE A 4 5.54 16.15 20.60
CA PHE A 4 5.42 14.85 19.93
C PHE A 4 4.65 13.93 20.86
N LYS A 5 3.63 13.29 20.38
CA LYS A 5 2.92 12.24 21.10
C LYS A 5 3.35 10.89 20.57
N ILE A 6 4.05 10.11 21.39
CA ILE A 6 4.30 8.69 21.09
C ILE A 6 3.09 7.90 21.59
N MET A 7 2.45 7.18 20.66
CA MET A 7 1.45 6.16 21.01
C MET A 7 2.12 4.79 20.87
N LYS A 8 2.30 4.11 22.01
CA LYS A 8 2.92 2.78 22.04
C LYS A 8 1.98 1.71 21.50
N ALA A 9 2.56 0.71 20.83
CA ALA A 9 1.85 -0.46 20.34
C ALA A 9 1.21 -1.26 21.47
N LYS A 10 0.01 -1.78 21.24
CA LYS A 10 -0.76 -2.55 22.24
C LYS A 10 -0.49 -4.05 22.21
N THR A 11 0.31 -4.58 21.26
CA THR A 11 0.46 -6.02 21.07
C THR A 11 1.91 -6.41 20.75
N ALA A 12 2.40 -7.48 21.37
CA ALA A 12 3.69 -8.09 21.06
C ALA A 12 3.65 -8.78 19.68
N ILE A 13 4.75 -8.68 18.93
CA ILE A 13 4.93 -9.34 17.64
C ILE A 13 4.99 -10.86 17.88
N PRO A 14 4.13 -11.69 17.22
CA PRO A 14 4.21 -13.14 17.36
C PRO A 14 5.53 -13.67 16.79
N SER A 15 6.22 -14.51 17.55
CA SER A 15 7.39 -15.25 17.09
C SER A 15 6.96 -16.43 16.22
N LEU A 16 7.29 -16.39 14.92
CA LEU A 16 7.13 -17.54 14.02
C LEU A 16 8.48 -18.24 13.87
N THR A 17 8.52 -19.50 14.31
CA THR A 17 9.66 -20.41 14.16
C THR A 17 9.71 -20.99 12.75
N THR A 18 10.95 -21.10 12.23
CA THR A 18 11.35 -21.54 10.90
C THR A 18 11.26 -23.06 10.72
N VAL A 19 10.92 -23.54 9.51
CA VAL A 19 11.74 -24.41 8.62
C VAL A 19 10.99 -24.61 7.30
N ASN A 20 11.64 -24.37 6.14
CA ASN A 20 11.09 -24.46 4.77
C ASN A 20 9.82 -23.62 4.52
N SER A 21 9.90 -22.35 4.84
CA SER A 21 8.81 -21.40 4.58
C SER A 21 8.75 -21.06 3.07
N PRO A 22 7.55 -20.94 2.50
CA PRO A 22 7.39 -20.41 1.15
C PRO A 22 8.11 -19.05 1.01
N PRO A 23 8.51 -18.66 -0.21
CA PRO A 23 9.21 -17.40 -0.41
C PRO A 23 8.40 -16.24 0.18
N SER A 24 9.09 -15.39 0.92
CA SER A 24 8.44 -14.32 1.68
C SER A 24 7.77 -13.28 0.77
N PRO A 25 6.64 -12.66 1.21
CA PRO A 25 5.95 -11.60 0.47
C PRO A 25 6.87 -10.51 -0.07
N ALA A 26 7.82 -10.02 0.73
CA ALA A 26 8.76 -8.99 0.30
C ALA A 26 9.72 -9.49 -0.79
N ASN A 27 10.11 -10.77 -0.76
CA ASN A 27 10.94 -11.37 -1.80
C ASN A 27 10.15 -11.57 -3.11
N ILE A 28 8.91 -12.09 -3.01
CA ILE A 28 8.02 -12.30 -4.17
C ILE A 28 7.78 -10.96 -4.86
N LEU A 29 7.42 -9.91 -4.11
CA LEU A 29 7.18 -8.57 -4.63
C LEU A 29 8.47 -7.79 -4.93
N LYS A 30 9.64 -8.42 -4.73
CA LYS A 30 10.98 -7.85 -5.00
C LYS A 30 11.19 -6.49 -4.32
N ILE A 31 10.78 -6.39 -3.04
CA ILE A 31 10.96 -5.17 -2.25
C ILE A 31 12.44 -4.99 -1.91
N GLN A 32 12.96 -3.81 -2.24
CA GLN A 32 14.33 -3.41 -1.97
C GLN A 32 14.39 -2.36 -0.86
N ARG A 33 15.59 -2.10 -0.33
CA ARG A 33 15.83 -0.96 0.57
C ARG A 33 15.47 0.34 -0.14
N GLY A 34 14.97 1.31 0.61
CA GLY A 34 14.49 2.58 0.08
C GLY A 34 12.97 2.70 0.12
N ILE A 35 12.38 3.47 -0.78
CA ILE A 35 10.96 3.83 -0.75
C ILE A 35 10.14 2.91 -1.65
N THR A 36 9.13 2.28 -1.06
CA THR A 36 8.09 1.53 -1.79
C THR A 36 6.74 2.20 -1.56
N SER A 37 6.11 2.62 -2.65
CA SER A 37 4.76 3.18 -2.63
C SER A 37 3.71 2.12 -2.93
N VAL A 38 2.57 2.22 -2.26
CA VAL A 38 1.41 1.37 -2.49
C VAL A 38 0.20 2.23 -2.82
N ILE A 39 -0.42 1.96 -3.96
CA ILE A 39 -1.57 2.67 -4.52
C ILE A 39 -2.73 1.72 -4.82
N GLY A 40 -3.89 2.27 -5.21
CA GLY A 40 -5.07 1.50 -5.58
C GLY A 40 -6.02 1.23 -4.41
N SER A 41 -6.65 0.07 -4.39
CA SER A 41 -7.67 -0.29 -3.39
C SER A 41 -7.75 -1.80 -3.16
N GLY A 42 -8.48 -2.23 -2.12
CA GLY A 42 -8.68 -3.66 -1.85
C GLY A 42 -7.58 -4.31 -1.01
N GLY A 43 -6.84 -3.53 -0.17
CA GLY A 43 -5.92 -4.13 0.81
C GLY A 43 -4.57 -3.44 0.97
N LYS A 44 -4.42 -2.17 0.60
CA LYS A 44 -3.16 -1.42 0.75
C LYS A 44 -2.60 -1.47 2.18
N THR A 45 -3.41 -1.06 3.15
CA THR A 45 -3.00 -1.03 4.57
C THR A 45 -2.61 -2.41 5.08
N SER A 46 -3.31 -3.47 4.65
CA SER A 46 -2.97 -4.86 5.00
C SER A 46 -1.65 -5.29 4.37
N LEU A 47 -1.39 -4.92 3.11
CA LEU A 47 -0.12 -5.19 2.44
C LEU A 47 1.03 -4.46 3.13
N LEU A 48 0.87 -3.18 3.43
CA LEU A 48 1.86 -2.38 4.15
C LEU A 48 2.16 -2.97 5.53
N SER A 49 1.12 -3.41 6.27
CA SER A 49 1.30 -4.08 7.57
C SER A 49 2.07 -5.38 7.45
N MET A 50 1.72 -6.24 6.48
CA MET A 50 2.42 -7.50 6.23
C MET A 50 3.90 -7.27 5.87
N LEU A 51 4.16 -6.36 4.92
CA LEU A 51 5.51 -6.03 4.48
C LEU A 51 6.33 -5.42 5.62
N SER A 52 5.76 -4.53 6.43
CA SER A 52 6.49 -3.90 7.54
C SER A 52 6.93 -4.92 8.60
N LEU A 53 6.06 -5.85 8.96
CA LEU A 53 6.38 -6.93 9.91
C LEU A 53 7.46 -7.87 9.38
N GLU A 54 7.46 -8.15 8.10
CA GLU A 54 8.48 -8.99 7.48
C GLU A 54 9.82 -8.26 7.36
N LEU A 55 9.81 -7.05 6.80
CA LEU A 55 11.01 -6.25 6.56
C LEU A 55 11.69 -5.81 7.85
N SER A 56 10.94 -5.65 8.94
CA SER A 56 11.49 -5.31 10.25
C SER A 56 12.48 -6.34 10.81
N ARG A 57 12.44 -7.58 10.29
CA ARG A 57 13.43 -8.63 10.62
C ARG A 57 14.76 -8.44 9.86
N ARG A 58 14.78 -7.56 8.87
CA ARG A 58 15.93 -7.31 7.98
C ARG A 58 16.51 -5.91 8.15
N GLY A 59 15.77 -5.01 8.79
CA GLY A 59 16.16 -3.62 8.99
C GLY A 59 15.05 -2.76 9.57
N SER A 60 15.32 -1.48 9.69
CA SER A 60 14.38 -0.49 10.19
C SER A 60 13.37 -0.10 9.12
N VAL A 61 12.10 0.08 9.53
CA VAL A 61 10.97 0.37 8.63
C VAL A 61 10.24 1.63 9.09
N ILE A 62 10.03 2.56 8.16
CA ILE A 62 9.07 3.67 8.33
C ILE A 62 7.81 3.36 7.53
N LEU A 63 6.66 3.44 8.19
CA LEU A 63 5.33 3.46 7.58
C LEU A 63 4.84 4.91 7.52
N THR A 64 4.38 5.38 6.37
CA THR A 64 3.89 6.75 6.20
C THR A 64 2.86 6.87 5.08
N THR A 65 2.43 8.10 4.81
CA THR A 65 1.51 8.39 3.71
C THR A 65 1.87 9.71 3.03
N SER A 66 1.55 9.82 1.77
CA SER A 66 1.50 11.09 1.03
C SER A 66 0.09 11.70 1.00
N THR A 67 -0.93 10.98 1.55
CA THR A 67 -2.33 11.42 1.58
C THR A 67 -2.90 11.35 3.01
N HIS A 68 -3.83 10.43 3.28
CA HIS A 68 -4.43 10.25 4.61
C HIS A 68 -4.62 8.76 4.92
N ILE A 69 -4.09 8.32 6.06
CA ILE A 69 -4.25 6.93 6.54
C ILE A 69 -4.74 6.90 8.00
N LEU A 70 -5.20 5.75 8.44
CA LEU A 70 -5.34 5.47 9.87
C LEU A 70 -3.98 5.03 10.43
N PRO A 71 -3.65 5.37 11.70
CA PRO A 71 -2.44 4.87 12.36
C PRO A 71 -2.41 3.35 12.39
N PHE A 72 -1.22 2.78 12.22
CA PHE A 72 -1.01 1.34 12.35
C PHE A 72 -0.94 0.94 13.83
N SER A 73 -1.67 -0.10 14.21
CA SER A 73 -1.77 -0.54 15.61
C SER A 73 -0.60 -1.41 16.08
N HIS A 74 0.19 -1.97 15.15
CA HIS A 74 1.26 -2.93 15.44
C HIS A 74 2.64 -2.30 15.58
N CYS A 75 2.76 -0.97 15.51
CA CYS A 75 4.02 -0.24 15.64
C CYS A 75 3.84 1.04 16.46
N ASP A 76 4.94 1.59 16.93
CA ASP A 76 4.94 2.90 17.55
C ASP A 76 4.62 3.97 16.49
N ASN A 77 3.87 4.99 16.91
CA ASN A 77 3.50 6.09 16.04
C ASN A 77 4.14 7.37 16.56
N VAL A 78 4.95 8.03 15.75
CA VAL A 78 5.39 9.39 15.98
C VAL A 78 4.47 10.33 15.22
N LEU A 79 3.73 11.11 15.98
CA LEU A 79 2.70 11.98 15.46
C LEU A 79 3.14 13.43 15.58
N PHE A 80 3.14 14.15 14.47
CA PHE A 80 3.31 15.59 14.47
C PHE A 80 1.96 16.26 14.73
N ALA A 81 1.94 17.25 15.63
CA ALA A 81 0.77 18.11 15.78
C ALA A 81 0.52 18.86 14.46
N LYS A 82 -0.76 19.19 14.19
CA LYS A 82 -1.14 19.97 13.00
C LYS A 82 -0.32 21.28 13.00
N VAL A 83 0.47 21.46 11.95
CA VAL A 83 1.41 22.59 11.85
C VAL A 83 0.61 23.88 11.71
N SER A 84 0.71 24.80 12.70
CA SER A 84 0.27 26.18 12.51
C SER A 84 1.22 26.88 11.53
N GLU A 85 0.76 27.93 10.84
CA GLU A 85 1.57 28.63 9.82
C GLU A 85 2.93 29.13 10.37
N GLU A 86 3.01 29.46 11.64
CA GLU A 86 4.23 29.86 12.34
C GLU A 86 5.25 28.71 12.55
N SER A 87 4.81 27.45 12.41
CA SER A 87 5.65 26.25 12.60
C SER A 87 6.29 25.74 11.32
N LYS A 88 6.08 26.39 10.17
CA LYS A 88 6.61 25.99 8.85
C LYS A 88 8.12 26.11 8.68
N MET A 89 8.85 26.60 9.69
CA MET A 89 10.30 26.86 9.61
C MET A 89 11.20 25.77 10.22
N ARG A 90 10.71 24.55 10.42
CA ARG A 90 11.61 23.46 10.81
C ARG A 90 12.35 22.93 9.58
N THR A 91 13.65 22.79 9.71
CA THR A 91 14.45 22.10 8.70
C THR A 91 14.22 20.59 8.78
N ASN A 92 14.43 19.86 7.67
CA ASN A 92 14.41 18.40 7.69
C ASN A 92 15.38 17.83 8.73
N ALA A 93 16.54 18.45 8.93
CA ALA A 93 17.56 18.01 9.88
C ALA A 93 17.09 18.10 11.35
N GLU A 94 16.35 19.15 11.73
CA GLU A 94 15.79 19.27 13.09
C GLU A 94 14.72 18.20 13.33
N ALA A 95 13.81 18.00 12.37
CA ALA A 95 12.77 16.98 12.48
C ALA A 95 13.37 15.55 12.50
N GLU A 96 14.40 15.29 11.69
CA GLU A 96 15.15 14.04 11.69
C GLU A 96 15.81 13.76 13.04
N GLY A 97 16.52 14.76 13.60
CA GLY A 97 17.17 14.65 14.91
C GLY A 97 16.18 14.31 16.02
N GLU A 98 15.01 14.97 16.05
CA GLU A 98 13.97 14.70 17.04
C GLU A 98 13.36 13.30 16.88
N ILE A 99 13.08 12.85 15.66
CA ILE A 99 12.57 11.51 15.41
C ILE A 99 13.58 10.46 15.85
N LEU A 100 14.86 10.61 15.49
CA LEU A 100 15.92 9.68 15.86
C LEU A 100 16.16 9.63 17.36
N ALA A 101 15.98 10.74 18.09
CA ALA A 101 16.05 10.77 19.54
C ALA A 101 14.92 9.99 20.22
N LEU A 102 13.76 9.89 19.57
CA LEU A 102 12.57 9.20 20.07
C LEU A 102 12.47 7.75 19.64
N TRP A 103 13.10 7.38 18.51
CA TRP A 103 12.96 6.06 17.89
C TRP A 103 14.11 5.11 18.22
N ASP A 104 13.87 4.22 19.17
CA ASP A 104 14.79 3.09 19.45
C ASP A 104 14.58 1.95 18.45
N LYS A 105 15.29 2.00 17.31
CA LYS A 105 15.21 1.02 16.24
C LYS A 105 15.51 -0.42 16.66
N LYS A 106 16.28 -0.64 17.73
CA LYS A 106 16.61 -1.98 18.23
C LYS A 106 15.44 -2.60 18.96
N LYS A 107 14.66 -1.78 19.68
CA LYS A 107 13.46 -2.25 20.40
C LYS A 107 12.24 -2.28 19.49
N ASN A 108 12.08 -1.23 18.68
CA ASN A 108 10.91 -1.00 17.84
C ASN A 108 11.38 -0.72 16.40
N PRO A 109 11.66 -1.75 15.59
CA PRO A 109 12.19 -1.55 14.24
C PRO A 109 11.18 -0.93 13.27
N ILE A 110 9.89 -0.84 13.63
CA ILE A 110 8.83 -0.26 12.80
C ILE A 110 8.33 1.03 13.45
N LEU A 111 8.33 2.11 12.67
CA LEU A 111 7.83 3.41 13.06
C LEU A 111 6.79 3.92 12.07
N CYS A 112 5.62 4.36 12.55
CA CYS A 112 4.65 5.07 11.73
C CYS A 112 4.81 6.58 11.91
N LEU A 113 5.06 7.29 10.82
CA LEU A 113 5.19 8.76 10.79
C LEU A 113 3.99 9.41 10.12
N GLY A 114 3.42 10.42 10.75
CA GLY A 114 2.32 11.19 10.17
C GLY A 114 1.99 12.44 10.97
N THR A 115 1.32 13.38 10.34
CA THR A 115 0.73 14.56 10.99
C THR A 115 -0.71 14.26 11.38
N ILE A 116 -1.12 14.63 12.58
CA ILE A 116 -2.49 14.44 13.07
C ILE A 116 -3.46 15.19 12.14
N ALA A 117 -4.40 14.47 11.56
CA ALA A 117 -5.47 14.99 10.72
C ALA A 117 -6.84 14.74 11.38
N GLU A 118 -7.90 15.15 10.71
CA GLU A 118 -9.28 14.97 11.19
C GLU A 118 -9.65 13.48 11.31
N GLN A 119 -10.60 13.18 12.18
CA GLN A 119 -11.16 11.83 12.41
C GLN A 119 -10.11 10.79 12.82
N GLY A 120 -9.03 11.19 13.50
CA GLY A 120 -7.98 10.29 13.97
C GLY A 120 -7.10 9.73 12.85
N LYS A 121 -7.14 10.31 11.66
CA LYS A 121 -6.26 9.96 10.54
C LYS A 121 -4.91 10.64 10.67
N LEU A 122 -3.95 10.16 9.90
CA LEU A 122 -2.65 10.77 9.67
C LEU A 122 -2.59 11.30 8.24
N SER A 123 -2.05 12.48 8.06
CA SER A 123 -1.59 13.02 6.78
C SER A 123 -0.07 12.94 6.68
N SER A 124 0.50 13.32 5.54
CA SER A 124 1.93 13.36 5.32
C SER A 124 2.66 14.09 6.45
N PRO A 125 3.77 13.56 6.98
CA PRO A 125 4.57 14.23 7.99
C PRO A 125 5.33 15.42 7.38
N PRO A 126 5.72 16.42 8.18
CA PRO A 126 6.46 17.60 7.70
C PRO A 126 7.97 17.32 7.58
N ILE A 127 8.31 16.22 6.93
CA ILE A 127 9.67 15.77 6.64
C ILE A 127 9.71 15.16 5.24
N SER A 128 10.78 15.39 4.49
CA SER A 128 10.90 14.89 3.11
C SER A 128 11.05 13.37 3.06
N PHE A 129 10.62 12.78 1.95
CA PHE A 129 10.81 11.34 1.71
C PHE A 129 12.29 10.96 1.64
N SER A 130 13.15 11.84 1.09
CA SER A 130 14.61 11.65 1.10
C SER A 130 15.17 11.57 2.53
N ALA A 131 14.72 12.44 3.45
CA ALA A 131 15.14 12.39 4.84
C ALA A 131 14.67 11.10 5.53
N MET A 132 13.41 10.66 5.27
CA MET A 132 12.94 9.37 5.78
C MET A 132 13.77 8.19 5.27
N GLN A 133 14.20 8.22 4.00
CA GLN A 133 15.07 7.19 3.42
C GLN A 133 16.47 7.15 4.07
N ASN A 134 16.97 8.28 4.54
CA ASN A 134 18.23 8.32 5.30
C ASN A 134 18.07 7.75 6.72
N MET A 135 16.88 7.86 7.29
CA MET A 135 16.59 7.38 8.64
C MET A 135 16.29 5.88 8.72
N ALA A 136 15.77 5.25 7.67
CA ALA A 136 15.33 3.86 7.70
C ALA A 136 15.81 3.06 6.50
N ASP A 137 15.97 1.74 6.68
CA ASP A 137 16.30 0.82 5.58
C ASP A 137 15.16 0.71 4.57
N TYR A 138 13.91 0.79 5.04
CA TYR A 138 12.70 0.69 4.22
C TYR A 138 11.72 1.79 4.60
N VAL A 139 11.15 2.45 3.60
CA VAL A 139 10.07 3.42 3.76
C VAL A 139 8.87 2.94 2.94
N LEU A 140 7.79 2.61 3.60
CA LEU A 140 6.56 2.12 3.01
C LEU A 140 5.51 3.22 3.02
N VAL A 141 5.02 3.62 1.83
CA VAL A 141 4.15 4.79 1.66
C VAL A 141 2.79 4.38 1.12
N GLU A 142 1.71 4.70 1.83
CA GLU A 142 0.37 4.68 1.22
C GLU A 142 0.18 5.98 0.43
N ALA A 143 0.15 5.88 -0.91
CA ALA A 143 0.24 7.06 -1.77
C ALA A 143 -1.09 7.48 -2.41
N ASP A 144 -2.20 6.92 -1.98
CA ASP A 144 -3.54 7.36 -2.35
C ASP A 144 -4.60 6.97 -1.31
N GLY A 145 -5.72 7.72 -1.28
CA GLY A 145 -6.89 7.38 -0.46
C GLY A 145 -7.83 6.40 -1.18
N SER A 146 -8.49 5.54 -0.43
CA SER A 146 -9.59 4.69 -0.92
C SER A 146 -10.73 4.64 0.09
N LYS A 147 -11.98 4.45 -0.36
CA LYS A 147 -13.16 4.35 0.50
C LYS A 147 -13.42 2.91 0.96
N ARG A 148 -12.37 2.09 1.16
CA ARG A 148 -12.47 0.65 1.52
C ARG A 148 -13.18 -0.20 0.47
N LEU A 149 -13.39 0.30 -0.75
CA LEU A 149 -13.87 -0.49 -1.87
C LEU A 149 -12.75 -1.38 -2.42
N PRO A 150 -13.06 -2.52 -3.06
CA PRO A 150 -12.03 -3.41 -3.58
C PRO A 150 -11.29 -2.85 -4.79
N GLY A 151 -11.92 -1.98 -5.57
CA GLY A 151 -11.31 -1.33 -6.73
C GLY A 151 -11.33 0.19 -6.65
N LYS A 152 -10.52 0.85 -7.49
CA LYS A 152 -10.43 2.31 -7.58
C LYS A 152 -10.01 2.72 -8.99
N ALA A 153 -10.52 3.87 -9.44
CA ALA A 153 -9.95 4.65 -10.53
C ALA A 153 -9.30 5.93 -9.97
N HIS A 154 -8.23 6.39 -10.61
CA HIS A 154 -7.47 7.54 -10.16
C HIS A 154 -7.87 8.80 -10.93
N GLY A 155 -8.01 9.91 -10.21
CA GLY A 155 -8.21 11.23 -10.79
C GLY A 155 -6.87 11.92 -11.04
N THR A 156 -6.92 13.13 -11.62
CA THR A 156 -5.74 13.89 -12.04
C THR A 156 -4.78 14.28 -10.90
N GLN A 157 -5.25 14.31 -9.66
CA GLN A 157 -4.44 14.66 -8.48
C GLN A 157 -3.96 13.43 -7.68
N GLU A 158 -4.28 12.24 -8.12
CA GLU A 158 -3.88 10.98 -7.49
C GLU A 158 -3.42 9.97 -8.55
N PRO A 159 -2.52 9.06 -8.18
CA PRO A 159 -1.86 8.90 -6.89
C PRO A 159 -0.76 9.95 -6.64
N GLN A 160 -0.46 10.21 -5.35
CA GLN A 160 0.64 11.10 -4.94
C GLN A 160 1.88 10.26 -4.62
N ILE A 161 2.47 9.68 -5.64
CA ILE A 161 3.67 8.84 -5.51
C ILE A 161 4.88 9.74 -5.29
N PRO A 162 5.66 9.56 -4.19
CA PRO A 162 6.94 10.24 -4.03
C PRO A 162 7.86 9.96 -5.22
N LYS A 163 8.52 10.99 -5.72
CA LYS A 163 9.46 10.86 -6.86
C LYS A 163 10.68 9.98 -6.53
N GLU A 164 10.98 9.85 -5.25
CA GLU A 164 12.05 9.00 -4.70
C GLU A 164 11.67 7.52 -4.63
N SER A 165 10.42 7.15 -4.96
CA SER A 165 9.96 5.75 -4.92
C SER A 165 10.72 4.89 -5.92
N GLN A 166 11.40 3.84 -5.42
CA GLN A 166 12.05 2.84 -6.26
C GLN A 166 11.09 1.75 -6.74
N ARG A 167 9.95 1.63 -6.06
CA ARG A 167 8.90 0.64 -6.36
C ARG A 167 7.52 1.25 -6.10
N CYS A 168 6.58 1.00 -7.02
CA CYS A 168 5.19 1.33 -6.84
C CYS A 168 4.31 0.10 -7.08
N ILE A 169 3.55 -0.32 -6.08
CA ILE A 169 2.65 -1.47 -6.13
C ILE A 169 1.22 -0.97 -6.31
N LEU A 170 0.58 -1.34 -7.41
CA LEU A 170 -0.85 -1.14 -7.58
C LEU A 170 -1.61 -2.32 -6.98
N VAL A 171 -2.47 -2.07 -6.00
CA VAL A 171 -3.31 -3.09 -5.35
C VAL A 171 -4.72 -3.02 -5.89
N PHE A 172 -5.30 -4.19 -6.20
CA PHE A 172 -6.69 -4.33 -6.59
C PHE A 172 -7.31 -5.56 -5.90
N GLY A 173 -8.54 -5.45 -5.40
CA GLY A 173 -9.24 -6.56 -4.75
C GLY A 173 -10.06 -7.40 -5.74
N ALA A 174 -9.79 -8.70 -5.82
CA ALA A 174 -10.51 -9.64 -6.68
C ALA A 174 -12.02 -9.70 -6.37
N SER A 175 -12.43 -9.37 -5.16
CA SER A 175 -13.86 -9.30 -4.77
C SER A 175 -14.67 -8.25 -5.54
N ALA A 176 -14.01 -7.38 -6.33
CA ALA A 176 -14.68 -6.48 -7.27
C ALA A 176 -15.25 -7.21 -8.48
N LEU A 177 -14.68 -8.35 -8.88
CA LEU A 177 -15.14 -9.10 -10.04
C LEU A 177 -16.56 -9.62 -9.82
N HIS A 178 -17.29 -9.75 -10.93
CA HIS A 178 -18.69 -10.22 -10.96
C HIS A 178 -19.68 -9.30 -10.23
N GLN A 179 -19.26 -8.06 -9.92
CA GLN A 179 -20.10 -7.06 -9.25
C GLN A 179 -20.31 -5.84 -10.16
N PRO A 180 -21.40 -5.08 -9.98
CA PRO A 180 -21.60 -3.79 -10.68
C PRO A 180 -20.48 -2.81 -10.36
N ILE A 181 -19.94 -2.13 -11.38
CA ILE A 181 -18.85 -1.16 -11.26
C ILE A 181 -19.16 -0.08 -10.21
N SER A 182 -20.39 0.42 -10.20
CA SER A 182 -20.83 1.46 -9.25
C SER A 182 -20.73 1.04 -7.78
N LYS A 183 -20.78 -0.27 -7.47
CA LYS A 183 -20.73 -0.78 -6.10
C LYS A 183 -19.33 -1.07 -5.59
N VAL A 184 -18.38 -1.31 -6.49
CA VAL A 184 -17.06 -1.86 -6.13
C VAL A 184 -15.88 -0.99 -6.51
N ILE A 185 -16.08 0.03 -7.35
CA ILE A 185 -15.01 0.91 -7.80
C ILE A 185 -15.16 2.29 -7.14
N HIS A 186 -14.19 2.69 -6.36
CA HIS A 186 -14.09 4.08 -5.90
C HIS A 186 -13.81 5.00 -7.09
N ARG A 187 -14.61 6.05 -7.27
CA ARG A 187 -14.65 6.93 -8.45
C ARG A 187 -15.09 6.15 -9.71
N ALA A 188 -16.21 5.47 -9.59
CA ALA A 188 -16.77 4.65 -10.66
C ALA A 188 -17.00 5.43 -11.96
N GLU A 189 -17.40 6.71 -11.87
CA GLU A 189 -17.58 7.58 -13.03
C GLU A 189 -16.28 7.83 -13.81
N ILE A 190 -15.13 7.93 -13.14
CA ILE A 190 -13.83 8.00 -13.83
C ILE A 190 -13.53 6.70 -14.54
N PHE A 191 -13.76 5.56 -13.85
CA PHE A 191 -13.55 4.23 -14.42
C PHE A 191 -14.42 4.00 -15.68
N GLN A 192 -15.70 4.39 -15.62
CA GLN A 192 -16.65 4.27 -16.74
C GLN A 192 -16.19 5.05 -17.95
N ASN A 193 -15.65 6.25 -17.74
CA ASN A 193 -15.13 7.13 -18.79
C ASN A 193 -13.80 6.66 -19.41
N PHE A 194 -13.21 5.58 -18.92
CA PHE A 194 -12.10 4.93 -19.62
C PHE A 194 -12.54 4.23 -20.91
N PHE A 195 -13.82 4.06 -21.13
CA PHE A 195 -14.39 3.36 -22.27
C PHE A 195 -15.15 4.32 -23.19
N THR A 196 -15.28 3.94 -24.47
CA THR A 196 -16.03 4.69 -25.49
C THR A 196 -16.98 3.77 -26.23
N PRO A 197 -18.29 3.90 -26.05
CA PRO A 197 -18.96 4.82 -25.12
C PRO A 197 -18.65 4.46 -23.64
N PRO A 198 -18.89 5.40 -22.69
CA PRO A 198 -18.74 5.11 -21.27
C PRO A 198 -19.58 3.93 -20.81
N LEU A 199 -19.04 3.13 -19.89
CA LEU A 199 -19.77 1.98 -19.35
C LEU A 199 -20.94 2.43 -18.46
N ALA A 200 -22.03 1.68 -18.48
CA ALA A 200 -23.13 1.91 -17.55
C ALA A 200 -22.72 1.59 -16.10
N PRO A 201 -23.26 2.27 -15.07
CA PRO A 201 -22.96 2.03 -13.67
C PRO A 201 -23.18 0.57 -13.23
N GLU A 202 -24.19 -0.09 -13.81
CA GLU A 202 -24.57 -1.47 -13.51
C GLU A 202 -23.81 -2.52 -14.33
N THR A 203 -22.87 -2.08 -15.16
CA THR A 203 -22.01 -3.02 -15.91
C THR A 203 -21.24 -3.89 -14.92
N ILE A 204 -21.31 -5.19 -15.13
CA ILE A 204 -20.59 -6.16 -14.30
C ILE A 204 -19.10 -6.12 -14.64
N LEU A 205 -18.27 -5.99 -13.63
CA LEU A 205 -16.82 -5.97 -13.80
C LEU A 205 -16.32 -7.37 -14.19
N THR A 206 -15.76 -7.49 -15.39
CA THR A 206 -15.09 -8.69 -15.86
C THR A 206 -13.57 -8.51 -15.88
N LYS A 207 -12.81 -9.59 -16.07
CA LYS A 207 -11.34 -9.52 -16.20
C LYS A 207 -10.91 -8.70 -17.43
N GLU A 208 -11.70 -8.72 -18.50
CA GLU A 208 -11.43 -7.94 -19.72
C GLU A 208 -11.60 -6.44 -19.49
N ILE A 209 -12.69 -6.04 -18.83
CA ILE A 209 -12.94 -4.65 -18.46
C ILE A 209 -11.86 -4.18 -17.50
N LEU A 210 -11.52 -4.99 -16.49
CA LEU A 210 -10.45 -4.67 -15.54
C LEU A 210 -9.10 -4.47 -16.25
N ALA A 211 -8.70 -5.42 -17.12
CA ALA A 211 -7.44 -5.31 -17.85
C ALA A 211 -7.37 -4.05 -18.70
N SER A 212 -8.45 -3.74 -19.44
CA SER A 212 -8.52 -2.53 -20.28
C SER A 212 -8.42 -1.24 -19.47
N ALA A 213 -9.07 -1.18 -18.32
CA ALA A 213 -8.99 -0.03 -17.41
C ALA A 213 -7.57 0.13 -16.84
N LEU A 214 -6.96 -0.95 -16.35
CA LEU A 214 -5.60 -0.94 -15.81
C LEU A 214 -4.54 -0.59 -16.87
N GLN A 215 -4.72 -1.03 -18.12
CA GLN A 215 -3.87 -0.61 -19.24
C GLN A 215 -3.97 0.89 -19.49
N ARG A 216 -5.18 1.44 -19.43
CA ARG A 216 -5.41 2.86 -19.69
C ARG A 216 -4.82 3.73 -18.59
N GLU A 217 -4.95 3.35 -17.32
CA GLU A 217 -4.33 4.07 -16.22
C GLU A 217 -2.80 3.91 -16.22
N ASN A 218 -2.30 2.74 -16.57
CA ASN A 218 -0.88 2.37 -16.61
C ASN A 218 -0.08 2.78 -15.36
N LEU A 219 -0.66 2.60 -14.19
CA LEU A 219 -0.07 2.94 -12.89
C LEU A 219 0.66 1.76 -12.26
N GLY A 220 1.68 2.09 -11.46
CA GLY A 220 2.48 1.12 -10.71
C GLY A 220 3.44 0.28 -11.56
N ASP A 221 4.55 -0.16 -10.96
CA ASP A 221 5.56 -1.02 -11.59
C ASP A 221 5.14 -2.48 -11.63
N LEU A 222 4.28 -2.87 -10.70
CA LEU A 222 3.66 -4.19 -10.61
C LEU A 222 2.21 -4.09 -10.11
N LEU A 223 1.42 -5.11 -10.41
CA LEU A 223 0.05 -5.28 -9.94
C LEU A 223 -0.01 -6.40 -8.90
N PHE A 224 -0.67 -6.13 -7.78
CA PHE A 224 -1.01 -7.13 -6.78
C PHE A 224 -2.53 -7.28 -6.68
N ILE A 225 -3.05 -8.44 -7.08
CA ILE A 225 -4.47 -8.82 -6.94
C ILE A 225 -4.65 -9.50 -5.59
N ASN A 226 -5.22 -8.77 -4.65
CA ASN A 226 -5.57 -9.29 -3.32
C ASN A 226 -6.95 -9.98 -3.33
N GLN A 227 -7.29 -10.69 -2.24
CA GLN A 227 -8.59 -11.31 -2.04
C GLN A 227 -8.88 -12.46 -3.04
N LEU A 228 -7.85 -13.18 -3.49
CA LEU A 228 -8.05 -14.34 -4.37
C LEU A 228 -8.84 -15.47 -3.69
N ASP A 229 -8.92 -15.47 -2.38
CA ASP A 229 -9.74 -16.39 -1.59
C ASP A 229 -11.26 -16.28 -1.87
N CYS A 230 -11.73 -15.22 -2.52
CA CYS A 230 -13.11 -15.07 -2.96
C CYS A 230 -13.42 -15.73 -4.32
N LEU A 231 -12.38 -16.21 -5.03
CA LEU A 231 -12.49 -16.89 -6.34
C LEU A 231 -12.16 -18.37 -6.20
N SER A 232 -12.64 -19.17 -7.13
CA SER A 232 -12.13 -20.54 -7.29
C SER A 232 -10.65 -20.51 -7.72
N LYS A 233 -9.89 -21.57 -7.42
CA LYS A 233 -8.47 -21.68 -7.84
C LYS A 233 -8.29 -21.49 -9.33
N LYS A 234 -9.22 -22.04 -10.13
CA LYS A 234 -9.21 -21.94 -11.60
C LYS A 234 -9.40 -20.49 -12.05
N GLU A 235 -10.41 -19.80 -11.52
CA GLU A 235 -10.66 -18.39 -11.85
C GLU A 235 -9.51 -17.47 -11.43
N ALA A 236 -8.92 -17.71 -10.24
CA ALA A 236 -7.78 -16.96 -9.78
C ALA A 236 -6.57 -17.11 -10.72
N ALA A 237 -6.25 -18.35 -11.14
CA ALA A 237 -5.17 -18.61 -12.09
C ALA A 237 -5.44 -17.97 -13.46
N GLU A 238 -6.65 -18.12 -14.00
CA GLU A 238 -7.05 -17.51 -15.27
C GLU A 238 -6.98 -15.99 -15.23
N LEU A 239 -7.41 -15.37 -14.12
CA LEU A 239 -7.33 -13.92 -13.91
C LEU A 239 -5.88 -13.44 -13.95
N LEU A 240 -4.99 -14.04 -13.16
CA LEU A 240 -3.60 -13.62 -13.06
C LEU A 240 -2.87 -13.76 -14.39
N LEU A 241 -3.04 -14.90 -15.07
CA LEU A 241 -2.43 -15.13 -16.39
C LEU A 241 -2.95 -14.13 -17.41
N TYR A 242 -4.26 -13.89 -17.44
CA TYR A 242 -4.86 -12.93 -18.37
C TYR A 242 -4.32 -11.52 -18.15
N LEU A 243 -4.26 -11.06 -16.89
CA LEU A 243 -3.73 -9.75 -16.56
C LEU A 243 -2.23 -9.65 -16.87
N GLN A 244 -1.44 -10.69 -16.58
CA GLN A 244 -0.01 -10.74 -16.91
C GLN A 244 0.23 -10.57 -18.42
N GLN A 245 -0.57 -11.25 -19.26
CA GLN A 245 -0.48 -11.15 -20.72
C GLN A 245 -0.88 -9.77 -21.24
N LYS A 246 -1.86 -9.13 -20.62
CA LYS A 246 -2.41 -7.85 -21.08
C LYS A 246 -1.62 -6.64 -20.62
N LEU A 247 -1.08 -6.65 -19.40
CA LEU A 247 -0.52 -5.44 -18.79
C LEU A 247 0.97 -5.23 -19.04
N HIS A 248 1.69 -6.22 -19.57
CA HIS A 248 3.14 -6.17 -19.82
C HIS A 248 3.97 -5.73 -18.60
N LYS A 249 3.48 -6.03 -17.39
CA LYS A 249 4.13 -5.78 -16.10
C LYS A 249 3.93 -6.98 -15.17
N PRO A 250 4.79 -7.17 -14.15
CA PRO A 250 4.63 -8.27 -13.20
C PRO A 250 3.26 -8.23 -12.52
N VAL A 251 2.57 -9.37 -12.51
CA VAL A 251 1.30 -9.56 -11.83
C VAL A 251 1.48 -10.62 -10.75
N TYR A 252 1.08 -10.27 -9.55
CA TYR A 252 1.07 -11.14 -8.39
C TYR A 252 -0.34 -11.24 -7.85
N GLY A 253 -0.66 -12.34 -7.20
CA GLY A 253 -1.94 -12.50 -6.55
C GLY A 253 -1.80 -13.10 -5.17
N GLY A 254 -2.86 -13.01 -4.36
CA GLY A 254 -2.86 -13.62 -3.04
C GLY A 254 -4.09 -13.32 -2.22
N SER A 255 -4.04 -13.77 -0.99
CA SER A 255 -4.96 -13.36 0.06
C SER A 255 -4.15 -12.92 1.27
N LEU A 256 -4.16 -11.62 1.54
CA LEU A 256 -3.50 -11.08 2.73
C LEU A 256 -4.18 -11.56 4.02
N ARG A 257 -5.46 -11.92 3.95
CA ARG A 257 -6.21 -12.51 5.06
C ARG A 257 -5.72 -13.93 5.37
N GLU A 258 -5.50 -14.73 4.32
CA GLU A 258 -5.01 -16.12 4.44
C GLU A 258 -3.47 -16.20 4.50
N GLY A 259 -2.78 -15.05 4.34
CA GLY A 259 -1.33 -14.96 4.52
C GLY A 259 -0.49 -15.53 3.38
N PHE A 260 -0.99 -15.57 2.13
CA PHE A 260 -0.22 -16.06 0.99
C PHE A 260 -0.15 -15.05 -0.16
N ILE A 261 0.97 -15.08 -0.89
CA ILE A 261 1.20 -14.38 -2.16
C ILE A 261 1.83 -15.36 -3.14
N VAL A 262 1.39 -15.31 -4.41
CA VAL A 262 1.91 -16.12 -5.51
C VAL A 262 2.22 -15.25 -6.72
N ALA A 263 3.20 -15.65 -7.52
CA ALA A 263 3.41 -15.08 -8.85
C ALA A 263 2.40 -15.66 -9.85
N SER A 264 2.08 -14.91 -10.90
CA SER A 264 1.16 -15.40 -11.95
C SER A 264 1.63 -16.68 -12.62
N GLU A 265 2.96 -16.87 -12.75
CA GLU A 265 3.58 -18.06 -13.32
C GLU A 265 3.44 -19.31 -12.44
N GLU A 266 3.31 -19.13 -11.12
CA GLU A 266 3.15 -20.20 -10.13
C GLU A 266 1.68 -20.57 -9.89
N ALA A 267 0.75 -19.75 -10.40
CA ALA A 267 -0.68 -19.93 -10.22
C ALA A 267 -1.30 -20.98 -11.16
N VAL A 268 -0.49 -21.58 -12.07
CA VAL A 268 -0.96 -22.65 -12.98
C VAL A 268 -1.02 -23.95 -12.20
N PRO A 269 -2.21 -24.58 -12.03
CA PRO A 269 -2.28 -25.93 -11.48
C PRO A 269 -1.56 -26.91 -12.44
N SER A 270 -0.60 -27.65 -11.91
CA SER A 270 -0.01 -28.82 -12.56
C SER A 270 -1.06 -29.93 -12.76
#